data_88038f026b31fdbaf47bc97787a0cee7
#
_entry.id   88038f026b31fdbaf47bc97787a0cee7
#
_cell.length_a   1.000
_cell.length_b   1.000
_cell.length_c   1.000
_cell.angle_alpha   90.00
_cell.angle_beta   90.00
_cell.angle_gamma   90.00
#
_symmetry.space_group_name_H-M   'P 1'
#
loop_
_entity.id
_entity.type
_entity.pdbx_description
1 polymer ?
#
loop_
_entity_poly.entity_id
_entity_poly.type
_entity_poly.pdbx_seq_one_letter_code
_entity_poly.pdbx_strand_id
1 'polypeptide(L)'
;MAAYWIAHVTVTDPEAYARYAGLATGAITAHGGKFLARSGRYLQMEGNDRARNVVVEFPSLEAAEECYRSAEYQAALAHAKGASVRDLVLVESLEA
;
A
#
# COMPACT_ATOMS: atom_id res chain seq x y z
N MET A 1 12.16 13.09 -7.92
CA MET A 1 11.37 12.19 -8.76
C MET A 1 10.30 11.52 -7.92
N ALA A 2 9.09 11.48 -8.44
CA ALA A 2 8.02 10.77 -7.77
C ALA A 2 8.31 9.27 -7.72
N ALA A 3 7.63 8.59 -6.84
CA ALA A 3 7.73 7.14 -6.74
C ALA A 3 6.34 6.58 -6.47
N TYR A 4 6.16 5.31 -6.81
CA TYR A 4 4.90 4.63 -6.61
C TYR A 4 5.05 3.50 -5.61
N TRP A 5 4.04 3.38 -4.79
CA TRP A 5 3.87 2.29 -3.83
C TRP A 5 2.74 1.44 -4.41
N ILE A 6 3.07 0.24 -4.81
CA ILE A 6 2.12 -0.62 -5.52
C ILE A 6 1.93 -1.89 -4.71
N ALA A 7 0.69 -2.14 -4.29
CA ALA A 7 0.36 -3.28 -3.47
C ALA A 7 -0.73 -4.13 -4.11
N HIS A 8 -0.54 -5.44 -4.05
CA HIS A 8 -1.55 -6.42 -4.46
C HIS A 8 -1.83 -7.31 -3.26
N VAL A 9 -3.10 -7.41 -2.86
CA VAL A 9 -3.44 -8.01 -1.58
C VAL A 9 -4.63 -8.96 -1.70
N THR A 10 -4.50 -10.14 -1.11
CA THR A 10 -5.63 -11.01 -0.82
C THR A 10 -5.93 -10.87 0.67
N VAL A 11 -7.12 -10.41 1.00
CA VAL A 11 -7.54 -10.24 2.39
C VAL A 11 -8.17 -11.54 2.86
N THR A 12 -7.67 -12.10 3.96
CA THR A 12 -8.19 -13.35 4.54
C THR A 12 -9.00 -13.10 5.80
N ASP A 13 -8.76 -11.98 6.49
CA ASP A 13 -9.53 -11.54 7.66
C ASP A 13 -9.94 -10.08 7.45
N PRO A 14 -11.14 -9.84 6.90
CA PRO A 14 -11.56 -8.46 6.58
C PRO A 14 -11.63 -7.54 7.78
N GLU A 15 -11.98 -8.04 8.95
CA GLU A 15 -12.12 -7.21 10.16
C GLU A 15 -10.77 -6.66 10.61
N ALA A 16 -9.77 -7.53 10.71
CA ALA A 16 -8.42 -7.12 11.07
C ALA A 16 -7.81 -6.23 9.99
N TYR A 17 -8.05 -6.55 8.72
CA TYR A 17 -7.50 -5.76 7.63
C TYR A 17 -8.12 -4.35 7.58
N ALA A 18 -9.38 -4.21 7.98
CA ALA A 18 -10.01 -2.89 8.07
C ALA A 18 -9.29 -1.99 9.09
N ARG A 19 -8.80 -2.55 10.19
CA ARG A 19 -7.99 -1.80 11.16
C ARG A 19 -6.68 -1.35 10.55
N TYR A 20 -6.03 -2.24 9.80
CA TYR A 20 -4.84 -1.87 9.04
C TYR A 20 -5.13 -0.70 8.11
N ALA A 21 -6.17 -0.81 7.29
CA ALA A 21 -6.49 0.20 6.29
C ALA A 21 -6.76 1.58 6.91
N GLY A 22 -7.46 1.61 8.04
CA GLY A 22 -7.73 2.87 8.74
C GLY A 22 -6.47 3.56 9.23
N LEU A 23 -5.56 2.80 9.84
CA LEU A 23 -4.30 3.35 10.35
C LEU A 23 -3.32 3.67 9.22
N ALA A 24 -3.24 2.80 8.21
CA ALA A 24 -2.31 2.97 7.11
C ALA A 24 -2.62 4.22 6.28
N THR A 25 -3.89 4.53 6.09
CA THR A 25 -4.29 5.74 5.35
C THR A 25 -3.69 6.99 5.99
N GLY A 26 -3.77 7.10 7.32
CA GLY A 26 -3.19 8.23 8.04
C GLY A 26 -1.68 8.30 7.89
N ALA A 27 -0.99 7.18 8.05
CA ALA A 27 0.46 7.12 7.93
C ALA A 27 0.91 7.50 6.51
N ILE A 28 0.27 6.94 5.50
CA ILE A 28 0.60 7.20 4.10
C ILE A 28 0.40 8.68 3.76
N THR A 29 -0.73 9.25 4.16
CA THR A 29 -1.03 10.67 3.92
C THR A 29 -0.03 11.57 4.65
N ALA A 30 0.33 11.24 5.88
CA ALA A 30 1.27 12.03 6.67
C ALA A 30 2.67 12.07 6.03
N HIS A 31 3.04 11.05 5.27
CA HIS A 31 4.34 11.00 4.58
C HIS A 31 4.26 11.50 3.13
N GLY A 32 3.19 12.18 2.76
CA GLY A 32 3.04 12.78 1.44
C GLY A 32 2.47 11.86 0.38
N GLY A 33 1.95 10.71 0.79
CA GLY A 33 1.34 9.76 -0.15
C GLY A 33 -0.01 10.24 -0.65
N LYS A 34 -0.25 10.02 -1.93
CA LYS A 34 -1.52 10.34 -2.57
C LYS A 34 -2.05 9.06 -3.23
N PHE A 35 -3.23 8.62 -2.82
CA PHE A 35 -3.83 7.42 -3.42
C PHE A 35 -4.27 7.71 -4.84
N LEU A 36 -3.80 6.89 -5.79
CA LEU A 36 -4.18 6.98 -7.20
C LEU A 36 -5.18 5.88 -7.56
N ALA A 37 -5.07 4.71 -6.93
CA ALA A 37 -6.01 3.61 -7.07
C ALA A 37 -6.10 2.90 -5.73
N ARG A 38 -7.31 2.51 -5.33
CA ARG A 38 -7.51 1.80 -4.07
C ARG A 38 -8.76 0.94 -4.16
N SER A 39 -8.54 -0.37 -4.32
CA SER A 39 -9.61 -1.39 -4.31
C SER A 39 -10.72 -1.16 -5.33
N GLY A 40 -10.38 -0.56 -6.48
CA GLY A 40 -11.33 -0.37 -7.57
C GLY A 40 -11.49 -1.63 -8.40
N ARG A 41 -12.29 -1.50 -9.47
CA ARG A 41 -12.41 -2.58 -10.46
C ARG A 41 -11.01 -2.89 -11.01
N TYR A 42 -10.75 -4.16 -11.24
CA TYR A 42 -9.44 -4.59 -11.73
C TYR A 42 -9.60 -5.80 -12.65
N LEU A 43 -8.60 -6.04 -13.47
CA LEU A 43 -8.50 -7.22 -14.31
C LEU A 43 -7.12 -7.83 -14.08
N GLN A 44 -7.07 -9.04 -13.55
CA GLN A 44 -5.81 -9.75 -13.38
C GLN A 44 -5.50 -10.48 -14.68
N MET A 45 -4.58 -9.95 -15.45
CA MET A 45 -4.24 -10.51 -16.77
C MET A 45 -3.25 -11.67 -16.67
N GLU A 46 -2.31 -11.57 -15.72
CA GLU A 46 -1.31 -12.61 -15.47
C GLU A 46 -0.99 -12.63 -13.98
N GLY A 47 -0.48 -13.74 -13.49
CA GLY A 47 -0.06 -13.89 -12.11
C GLY A 47 -1.21 -14.26 -11.17
N ASN A 48 -1.00 -14.01 -9.89
CA ASN A 48 -1.98 -14.34 -8.86
C ASN A 48 -3.10 -13.32 -8.82
N ASP A 49 -4.34 -13.79 -8.81
CA ASP A 49 -5.52 -12.94 -8.73
C ASP A 49 -5.68 -12.47 -7.27
N ARG A 50 -5.39 -11.21 -7.03
CA ARG A 50 -5.56 -10.58 -5.72
C ARG A 50 -6.51 -9.39 -5.88
N ALA A 51 -7.59 -9.40 -5.09
CA ALA A 51 -8.71 -8.50 -5.32
C ALA A 51 -8.44 -7.06 -4.90
N ARG A 52 -7.49 -6.83 -3.96
CA ARG A 52 -7.22 -5.48 -3.47
C ARG A 52 -5.93 -4.96 -4.07
N ASN A 53 -6.07 -3.98 -4.96
CA ASN A 53 -4.93 -3.37 -5.65
C ASN A 53 -4.87 -1.90 -5.29
N VAL A 54 -3.69 -1.43 -4.87
CA VAL A 54 -3.50 -0.08 -4.38
C VAL A 54 -2.28 0.53 -5.04
N VAL A 55 -2.43 1.76 -5.53
CA VAL A 55 -1.31 2.53 -6.06
C VAL A 55 -1.30 3.87 -5.33
N VAL A 56 -0.15 4.21 -4.74
CA VAL A 56 0.04 5.48 -4.04
C VAL A 56 1.24 6.18 -4.66
N GLU A 57 1.11 7.47 -4.89
CA GLU A 57 2.22 8.29 -5.35
C GLU A 57 2.85 9.00 -4.16
N PHE A 58 4.18 8.94 -4.08
CA PHE A 58 4.96 9.68 -3.08
C PHE A 58 5.88 10.68 -3.78
N PRO A 59 6.31 11.74 -3.07
CA PRO A 59 7.22 12.73 -3.67
C PRO A 59 8.56 12.14 -4.12
N SER A 60 8.99 11.05 -3.48
CA SER A 60 10.27 10.41 -3.80
C SER A 60 10.25 8.96 -3.31
N LEU A 61 11.20 8.18 -3.82
CA LEU A 61 11.39 6.80 -3.35
C LEU A 61 11.73 6.79 -1.86
N GLU A 62 12.57 7.74 -1.44
CA GLU A 62 12.96 7.86 -0.04
C GLU A 62 11.77 8.16 0.87
N ALA A 63 10.85 9.02 0.43
CA ALA A 63 9.65 9.32 1.20
C ALA A 63 8.76 8.09 1.35
N ALA A 64 8.63 7.30 0.29
CA ALA A 64 7.87 6.06 0.33
C ALA A 64 8.50 5.05 1.30
N GLU A 65 9.81 4.91 1.25
CA GLU A 65 10.53 4.01 2.14
C GLU A 65 10.42 4.46 3.59
N GLU A 66 10.56 5.76 3.85
CA GLU A 66 10.39 6.31 5.20
C GLU A 66 8.99 6.01 5.74
N CYS A 67 7.98 6.14 4.89
CA CYS A 67 6.62 5.81 5.28
C CYS A 67 6.51 4.35 5.70
N TYR A 68 7.03 3.45 4.89
CA TYR A 68 6.97 2.02 5.18
C TYR A 68 7.65 1.68 6.50
N ARG A 69 8.81 2.29 6.77
CA ARG A 69 9.60 2.02 7.98
C ARG A 69 9.15 2.84 9.18
N SER A 70 8.21 3.75 9.03
CA SER A 70 7.75 4.59 10.13
C SER A 70 7.04 3.77 11.20
N ALA A 71 7.10 4.27 12.44
CA ALA A 71 6.41 3.62 13.55
C ALA A 71 4.91 3.52 13.30
N GLU A 72 4.33 4.57 12.71
CA GLU A 72 2.90 4.62 12.41
C GLU A 72 2.50 3.54 11.42
N TYR A 73 3.24 3.40 10.32
CA TYR A 73 2.92 2.39 9.33
C TYR A 73 3.16 0.98 9.88
N GLN A 74 4.24 0.78 10.60
CA GLN A 74 4.54 -0.54 11.17
C GLN A 74 3.49 -0.97 12.19
N ALA A 75 2.95 -0.01 12.95
CA ALA A 75 1.83 -0.29 13.87
C ALA A 75 0.59 -0.73 13.08
N ALA A 76 0.30 -0.06 11.96
CA ALA A 76 -0.79 -0.46 11.08
C ALA A 76 -0.55 -1.86 10.52
N LEU A 77 0.66 -2.10 10.02
CA LEU A 77 1.03 -3.36 9.37
C LEU A 77 0.85 -4.57 10.29
N ALA A 78 1.01 -4.38 11.59
CA ALA A 78 0.80 -5.45 12.56
C ALA A 78 -0.60 -6.05 12.45
N HIS A 79 -1.60 -5.24 12.09
CA HIS A 79 -2.98 -5.72 11.89
C HIS A 79 -3.16 -6.48 10.59
N ALA A 80 -2.31 -6.23 9.59
CA ALA A 80 -2.38 -6.92 8.29
C ALA A 80 -1.72 -8.29 8.33
N LYS A 81 -0.77 -8.49 9.23
CA LYS A 81 -0.06 -9.78 9.35
C LYS A 81 -1.02 -10.84 9.85
N GLY A 82 -1.04 -11.98 9.16
CA GLY A 82 -1.97 -13.06 9.49
C GLY A 82 -3.39 -12.80 8.98
N ALA A 83 -3.68 -11.60 8.47
CA ALA A 83 -5.01 -11.23 7.96
C ALA A 83 -5.01 -11.08 6.44
N SER A 84 -3.87 -11.27 5.80
CA SER A 84 -3.74 -11.02 4.36
C SER A 84 -2.48 -11.67 3.78
N VAL A 85 -2.49 -11.83 2.45
CA VAL A 85 -1.30 -12.17 1.68
C VAL A 85 -1.02 -10.96 0.80
N ARG A 86 0.19 -10.39 0.90
CA ARG A 86 0.50 -9.11 0.30
C ARG A 86 1.80 -9.12 -0.46
N ASP A 87 1.79 -8.44 -1.61
CA ASP A 87 2.99 -8.09 -2.35
C ASP A 87 3.03 -6.58 -2.46
N LEU A 88 4.15 -5.97 -2.11
CA LEU A 88 4.31 -4.51 -2.12
C LEU A 88 5.66 -4.16 -2.70
N VAL A 89 5.66 -3.27 -3.68
CA VAL A 89 6.89 -2.76 -4.29
C VAL A 89 6.87 -1.24 -4.33
N LEU A 90 8.04 -0.66 -4.11
CA LEU A 90 8.26 0.78 -4.28
C LEU A 90 9.13 0.94 -5.53
N VAL A 91 8.70 1.80 -6.45
CA VAL A 91 9.43 2.00 -7.70
C VAL A 91 9.38 3.47 -8.10
N GLU A 92 10.52 4.01 -8.54
CA GLU A 92 10.55 5.40 -9.01
C GLU A 92 9.79 5.54 -10.31
N SER A 93 9.18 6.71 -10.50
CA SER A 93 8.49 7.02 -11.74
C SER A 93 9.50 7.16 -12.89
N LEU A 94 9.03 6.96 -14.11
CA LEU A 94 9.84 7.14 -15.30
C LEU A 94 10.21 8.61 -15.50
N GLU A 95 9.31 9.49 -15.12
CA GLU A 95 9.46 10.92 -15.31
C GLU A 95 9.99 11.59 -14.05
N ALA A 96 10.91 12.51 -14.24
CA ALA A 96 11.39 13.33 -13.17
C ALA A 96 10.39 14.42 -12.83
#